data_450d61d013b76d7ba07d0b473807c9fb
#
_entry.id   450d61d013b76d7ba07d0b473807c9fb
#
_cell.length_a   1.000
_cell.length_b   1.000
_cell.length_c   1.000
_cell.angle_alpha   90.00
_cell.angle_beta   90.00
_cell.angle_gamma   90.00
#
_symmetry.space_group_name_H-M   'P 1'
#
loop_
_entity.id
_entity.type
_entity.pdbx_description
1 polymer ?
#
loop_
_entity_poly.entity_id
_entity_poly.type
_entity_poly.pdbx_seq_one_letter_code
_entity_poly.pdbx_strand_id
1 'polypeptide(L)'
;MATILLVEDDDTLREALTYLLRREGHEVNTAADGRKALEQFDRSAPDIILLDLMIPILDGVEVCRRVREVSDVPIIMLTAKNSEADIVLGLEVGADDYVTKPFSTPELLARIRSAIRRAHAKAAPERGDDEPGNDTLQASGVTMDTGRHRVTVDGCQVSLPLKEFDLLEVLMRNAGRLLTRRQLLNWVWGSDYVGDTKTLDVHIRRLREKIEPNPAVPTRLVTVRGLGYRFEAD
;
A
#
# COMPACT_ATOMS: atom_id res chain seq x y z
N MET A 1 7.65 16.90 -5.87
CA MET A 1 6.76 16.90 -7.06
C MET A 1 6.56 15.45 -7.43
N ALA A 2 5.32 15.00 -7.63
CA ALA A 2 5.00 13.61 -7.98
C ALA A 2 3.91 13.61 -9.06
N THR A 3 3.88 12.57 -9.89
CA THR A 3 2.86 12.35 -10.91
C THR A 3 1.74 11.50 -10.33
N ILE A 4 0.53 12.05 -10.26
CA ILE A 4 -0.65 11.40 -9.71
C ILE A 4 -1.60 11.03 -10.85
N LEU A 5 -2.02 9.77 -10.92
CA LEU A 5 -3.14 9.36 -11.76
C LEU A 5 -4.43 9.41 -10.92
N LEU A 6 -5.34 10.30 -11.26
CA LEU A 6 -6.66 10.43 -10.62
C LEU A 6 -7.73 9.81 -11.51
N VAL A 7 -8.38 8.78 -11.01
CA VAL A 7 -9.44 8.05 -11.70
C VAL A 7 -10.76 8.27 -10.96
N GLU A 8 -11.67 9.03 -11.57
CA GLU A 8 -12.93 9.47 -10.98
C GLU A 8 -13.90 9.78 -12.11
N ASP A 9 -15.11 9.26 -12.08
CA ASP A 9 -16.10 9.47 -13.13
C ASP A 9 -16.92 10.75 -12.95
N ASP A 10 -17.11 11.21 -11.69
CA ASP A 10 -17.75 12.51 -11.43
C ASP A 10 -16.84 13.68 -11.86
N ASP A 11 -17.26 14.42 -12.89
CA ASP A 11 -16.52 15.54 -13.46
C ASP A 11 -16.21 16.62 -12.41
N THR A 12 -17.20 16.95 -11.56
CA THR A 12 -17.07 17.99 -10.54
C THR A 12 -16.03 17.64 -9.50
N LEU A 13 -16.08 16.42 -9.00
CA LEU A 13 -15.11 15.92 -8.01
C LEU A 13 -13.72 15.78 -8.64
N ARG A 14 -13.65 15.27 -9.88
CA ARG A 14 -12.38 15.10 -10.60
C ARG A 14 -11.70 16.46 -10.84
N GLU A 15 -12.44 17.49 -11.25
CA GLU A 15 -11.91 18.85 -11.43
C GLU A 15 -11.45 19.46 -10.09
N ALA A 16 -12.25 19.34 -9.04
CA ALA A 16 -11.90 19.85 -7.72
C ALA A 16 -10.63 19.20 -7.14
N LEU A 17 -10.52 17.88 -7.24
CA LEU A 17 -9.33 17.15 -6.82
C LEU A 17 -8.11 17.49 -7.67
N THR A 18 -8.28 17.60 -8.98
CA THR A 18 -7.20 18.01 -9.89
C THR A 18 -6.65 19.38 -9.51
N TYR A 19 -7.53 20.37 -9.29
CA TYR A 19 -7.13 21.70 -8.85
C TYR A 19 -6.37 21.64 -7.51
N LEU A 20 -6.91 20.93 -6.52
CA LEU A 20 -6.30 20.76 -5.21
C LEU A 20 -4.88 20.17 -5.31
N LEU A 21 -4.74 19.05 -6.00
CA LEU A 21 -3.47 18.33 -6.11
C LEU A 21 -2.41 19.13 -6.87
N ARG A 22 -2.79 19.84 -7.92
CA ARG A 22 -1.89 20.76 -8.65
C ARG A 22 -1.44 21.92 -7.77
N ARG A 23 -2.32 22.48 -6.93
CA ARG A 23 -1.96 23.52 -5.95
C ARG A 23 -0.97 23.02 -4.91
N GLU A 24 -1.00 21.74 -4.56
CA GLU A 24 -0.01 21.11 -3.68
C GLU A 24 1.31 20.76 -4.40
N GLY A 25 1.46 21.13 -5.69
CA GLY A 25 2.69 20.96 -6.44
C GLY A 25 2.87 19.60 -7.13
N HIS A 26 1.78 18.87 -7.36
CA HIS A 26 1.80 17.60 -8.08
C HIS A 26 1.42 17.77 -9.56
N GLU A 27 1.94 16.89 -10.41
CA GLU A 27 1.43 16.68 -11.76
C GLU A 27 0.23 15.73 -11.69
N VAL A 28 -0.87 16.05 -12.39
CA VAL A 28 -2.10 15.26 -12.30
C VAL A 28 -2.58 14.87 -13.68
N ASN A 29 -2.58 13.57 -13.95
CA ASN A 29 -3.23 12.94 -15.08
C ASN A 29 -4.58 12.39 -14.63
N THR A 30 -5.60 12.51 -15.48
CA THR A 30 -6.97 12.14 -15.10
C THR A 30 -7.56 11.10 -16.04
N ALA A 31 -8.42 10.24 -15.52
CA ALA A 31 -9.24 9.32 -16.27
C ALA A 31 -10.67 9.30 -15.70
N ALA A 32 -11.68 9.20 -16.58
CA ALA A 32 -13.09 9.16 -16.19
C ALA A 32 -13.68 7.74 -16.24
N ASP A 33 -12.88 6.74 -16.63
CA ASP A 33 -13.28 5.34 -16.70
C ASP A 33 -12.07 4.43 -16.58
N GLY A 34 -12.32 3.15 -16.30
CA GLY A 34 -11.25 2.19 -16.04
C GLY A 34 -10.40 1.85 -17.26
N ARG A 35 -10.91 1.97 -18.49
CA ARG A 35 -10.10 1.77 -19.71
C ARG A 35 -9.10 2.90 -19.87
N LYS A 36 -9.57 4.15 -19.77
CA LYS A 36 -8.69 5.32 -19.81
C LYS A 36 -7.69 5.34 -18.66
N ALA A 37 -8.07 4.81 -17.50
CA ALA A 37 -7.16 4.66 -16.37
C ALA A 37 -5.94 3.81 -16.73
N LEU A 38 -6.14 2.63 -17.33
CA LEU A 38 -5.05 1.76 -17.76
C LEU A 38 -4.20 2.40 -18.88
N GLU A 39 -4.84 3.05 -19.88
CA GLU A 39 -4.12 3.77 -20.92
C GLU A 39 -3.26 4.92 -20.36
N GLN A 40 -3.75 5.65 -19.38
CA GLN A 40 -2.98 6.72 -18.73
C GLN A 40 -1.88 6.17 -17.83
N PHE A 41 -2.12 5.06 -17.14
CA PHE A 41 -1.13 4.36 -16.36
C PHE A 41 0.09 3.98 -17.20
N ASP A 42 -0.13 3.35 -18.36
CA ASP A 42 0.93 2.94 -19.27
C ASP A 42 1.73 4.13 -19.83
N ARG A 43 1.06 5.28 -20.06
CA ARG A 43 1.68 6.48 -20.63
C ARG A 43 2.45 7.32 -19.63
N SER A 44 1.94 7.45 -18.42
CA SER A 44 2.43 8.45 -17.46
C SER A 44 3.34 7.89 -16.39
N ALA A 45 3.40 6.57 -16.21
CA ALA A 45 4.14 5.91 -15.14
C ALA A 45 3.97 6.65 -13.79
N PRO A 46 2.74 6.70 -13.22
CA PRO A 46 2.45 7.55 -12.07
C PRO A 46 3.19 7.08 -10.81
N ASP A 47 3.52 8.03 -9.92
CA ASP A 47 4.07 7.75 -8.60
C ASP A 47 3.00 7.25 -7.61
N ILE A 48 1.73 7.53 -7.89
CA ILE A 48 0.57 7.11 -7.09
C ILE A 48 -0.71 7.15 -7.93
N ILE A 49 -1.63 6.25 -7.63
CA ILE A 49 -2.98 6.20 -8.22
C ILE A 49 -4.02 6.50 -7.15
N LEU A 50 -4.89 7.46 -7.41
CA LEU A 50 -6.15 7.68 -6.68
C LEU A 50 -7.27 7.09 -7.53
N LEU A 51 -7.94 6.06 -7.05
CA LEU A 51 -8.82 5.23 -7.85
C LEU A 51 -10.20 5.11 -7.20
N ASP A 52 -11.23 5.65 -7.86
CA ASP A 52 -12.60 5.34 -7.45
C ASP A 52 -12.94 3.90 -7.79
N LEU A 53 -13.65 3.25 -6.88
CA LEU A 53 -14.16 1.90 -7.08
C LEU A 53 -15.30 1.86 -8.12
N MET A 54 -16.17 2.85 -8.11
CA MET A 54 -17.42 2.87 -8.87
C MET A 54 -17.28 3.63 -10.19
N ILE A 55 -16.32 3.24 -11.03
CA ILE A 55 -16.12 3.84 -12.34
C ILE A 55 -16.69 2.96 -13.47
N PRO A 56 -17.12 3.56 -14.58
CA PRO A 56 -17.71 2.82 -15.69
C PRO A 56 -16.68 2.06 -16.54
N ILE A 57 -17.18 1.15 -17.38
CA ILE A 57 -16.47 0.33 -18.37
C ILE A 57 -15.66 -0.79 -17.73
N LEU A 58 -14.70 -0.47 -16.87
CA LEU A 58 -13.97 -1.38 -15.98
C LEU A 58 -14.04 -0.76 -14.59
N ASP A 59 -14.51 -1.53 -13.61
CA ASP A 59 -14.56 -1.07 -12.22
C ASP A 59 -13.15 -0.89 -11.62
N GLY A 60 -13.09 -0.14 -10.52
CA GLY A 60 -11.81 0.15 -9.88
C GLY A 60 -11.09 -1.08 -9.32
N VAL A 61 -11.84 -2.14 -8.97
CA VAL A 61 -11.27 -3.41 -8.50
C VAL A 61 -10.49 -4.08 -9.62
N GLU A 62 -11.09 -4.16 -10.82
CA GLU A 62 -10.44 -4.76 -11.99
C GLU A 62 -9.24 -3.91 -12.47
N VAL A 63 -9.34 -2.57 -12.42
CA VAL A 63 -8.22 -1.68 -12.71
C VAL A 63 -7.07 -1.95 -11.73
N CYS A 64 -7.35 -2.01 -10.42
CA CYS A 64 -6.36 -2.31 -9.39
C CYS A 64 -5.68 -3.65 -9.65
N ARG A 65 -6.43 -4.71 -9.94
CA ARG A 65 -5.91 -6.03 -10.23
C ARG A 65 -4.92 -6.02 -11.40
N ARG A 66 -5.29 -5.38 -12.53
CA ARG A 66 -4.44 -5.30 -13.73
C ARG A 66 -3.16 -4.49 -13.49
N VAL A 67 -3.27 -3.39 -12.75
CA VAL A 67 -2.08 -2.61 -12.37
C VAL A 67 -1.14 -3.46 -11.52
N ARG A 68 -1.67 -4.25 -10.57
CA ARG A 68 -0.87 -5.11 -9.68
C ARG A 68 -0.19 -6.28 -10.39
N GLU A 69 -0.66 -6.70 -11.55
CA GLU A 69 0.02 -7.71 -12.38
C GLU A 69 1.39 -7.22 -12.90
N VAL A 70 1.57 -5.90 -13.01
CA VAL A 70 2.75 -5.29 -13.64
C VAL A 70 3.47 -4.24 -12.79
N SER A 71 2.88 -3.80 -11.66
CA SER A 71 3.43 -2.69 -10.88
C SER A 71 3.05 -2.73 -9.40
N ASP A 72 3.99 -2.29 -8.56
CA ASP A 72 3.79 -2.05 -7.13
C ASP A 72 3.50 -0.57 -6.81
N VAL A 73 3.10 0.24 -7.81
CA VAL A 73 2.75 1.66 -7.60
C VAL A 73 1.69 1.80 -6.49
N PRO A 74 1.84 2.74 -5.55
CA PRO A 74 0.83 2.94 -4.50
C PRO A 74 -0.55 3.23 -5.09
N ILE A 75 -1.59 2.53 -4.61
CA ILE A 75 -2.99 2.75 -4.97
C ILE A 75 -3.79 3.10 -3.72
N ILE A 76 -4.40 4.29 -3.70
CA ILE A 76 -5.38 4.69 -2.70
C ILE A 76 -6.76 4.63 -3.34
N MET A 77 -7.63 3.80 -2.80
CA MET A 77 -9.01 3.73 -3.29
C MET A 77 -9.88 4.83 -2.69
N LEU A 78 -10.66 5.47 -3.55
CA LEU A 78 -11.72 6.39 -3.16
C LEU A 78 -13.04 5.61 -3.20
N THR A 79 -13.77 5.52 -2.10
CA THR A 79 -14.98 4.69 -2.04
C THR A 79 -16.14 5.40 -1.37
N ALA A 80 -17.35 5.20 -1.87
CA ALA A 80 -18.55 5.61 -1.14
C ALA A 80 -18.72 4.71 0.11
N LYS A 81 -19.15 5.28 1.22
CA LYS A 81 -19.26 4.65 2.55
C LYS A 81 -20.22 3.44 2.63
N ASN A 82 -20.61 2.82 1.52
CA ASN A 82 -21.80 1.99 1.44
C ASN A 82 -21.61 0.50 1.68
N SER A 83 -20.40 -0.03 1.71
CA SER A 83 -20.21 -1.42 2.16
C SER A 83 -18.78 -1.66 2.66
N GLU A 84 -18.73 -2.26 3.83
CA GLU A 84 -17.52 -2.80 4.42
C GLU A 84 -16.88 -3.87 3.51
N ALA A 85 -17.71 -4.56 2.73
CA ALA A 85 -17.29 -5.57 1.77
C ALA A 85 -16.47 -4.96 0.61
N ASP A 86 -16.85 -3.78 0.11
CA ASP A 86 -16.12 -3.12 -0.99
C ASP A 86 -14.74 -2.65 -0.56
N ILE A 87 -14.62 -2.17 0.68
CA ILE A 87 -13.32 -1.78 1.27
C ILE A 87 -12.41 -3.01 1.38
N VAL A 88 -12.92 -4.08 1.94
CA VAL A 88 -12.16 -5.33 2.10
C VAL A 88 -11.76 -5.88 0.73
N LEU A 89 -12.70 -5.91 -0.23
CA LEU A 89 -12.41 -6.37 -1.59
C LEU A 89 -11.33 -5.55 -2.26
N GLY A 90 -11.42 -4.22 -2.21
CA GLY A 90 -10.40 -3.33 -2.78
C GLY A 90 -9.02 -3.54 -2.18
N LEU A 91 -8.95 -3.68 -0.87
CA LEU A 91 -7.70 -4.01 -0.19
C LEU A 91 -7.22 -5.42 -0.54
N GLU A 92 -8.09 -6.44 -0.61
CA GLU A 92 -7.73 -7.82 -0.98
C GLU A 92 -7.18 -7.93 -2.40
N VAL A 93 -7.64 -7.09 -3.33
CA VAL A 93 -7.15 -7.08 -4.72
C VAL A 93 -5.80 -6.37 -4.88
N GLY A 94 -5.41 -5.55 -3.91
CA GLY A 94 -4.08 -4.97 -3.98
C GLY A 94 -3.95 -3.49 -3.65
N ALA A 95 -5.01 -2.80 -3.27
CA ALA A 95 -4.90 -1.42 -2.80
C ALA A 95 -4.04 -1.34 -1.53
N ASP A 96 -3.31 -0.23 -1.40
CA ASP A 96 -2.46 0.04 -0.23
C ASP A 96 -3.24 0.74 0.88
N ASP A 97 -4.24 1.52 0.51
CA ASP A 97 -5.07 2.28 1.44
C ASP A 97 -6.41 2.64 0.79
N TYR A 98 -7.35 3.16 1.58
CA TYR A 98 -8.63 3.67 1.08
C TYR A 98 -9.05 4.94 1.81
N VAL A 99 -9.89 5.73 1.16
CA VAL A 99 -10.52 6.93 1.71
C VAL A 99 -12.00 6.89 1.40
N THR A 100 -12.84 7.02 2.43
CA THR A 100 -14.30 6.98 2.26
C THR A 100 -14.87 8.35 1.93
N LYS A 101 -15.67 8.44 0.87
CA LYS A 101 -16.42 9.63 0.50
C LYS A 101 -17.63 9.83 1.45
N PRO A 102 -17.93 11.04 1.96
CA PRO A 102 -17.14 12.26 1.80
C PRO A 102 -15.89 12.26 2.71
N PHE A 103 -14.78 12.69 2.17
CA PHE A 103 -13.49 12.79 2.89
C PHE A 103 -13.09 14.25 3.11
N SER A 104 -12.26 14.47 4.11
CA SER A 104 -11.63 15.76 4.32
C SER A 104 -10.39 15.92 3.45
N THR A 105 -10.19 17.12 2.91
CA THR A 105 -8.98 17.45 2.15
C THR A 105 -7.68 17.16 2.93
N PRO A 106 -7.55 17.55 4.21
CA PRO A 106 -6.34 17.24 4.99
C PRO A 106 -6.07 15.73 5.12
N GLU A 107 -7.12 14.93 5.28
CA GLU A 107 -6.99 13.47 5.37
C GLU A 107 -6.44 12.89 4.07
N LEU A 108 -7.06 13.20 2.92
CA LEU A 108 -6.61 12.72 1.62
C LEU A 108 -5.15 13.13 1.35
N LEU A 109 -4.81 14.39 1.57
CA LEU A 109 -3.44 14.89 1.36
C LEU A 109 -2.42 14.22 2.29
N ALA A 110 -2.78 13.93 3.55
CA ALA A 110 -1.89 13.22 4.48
C ALA A 110 -1.58 11.80 3.98
N ARG A 111 -2.57 11.06 3.46
CA ARG A 111 -2.40 9.72 2.89
C ARG A 111 -1.55 9.76 1.62
N ILE A 112 -1.82 10.70 0.71
CA ILE A 112 -1.03 10.90 -0.52
C ILE A 112 0.43 11.18 -0.18
N ARG A 113 0.70 12.14 0.71
CA ARG A 113 2.08 12.46 1.14
C ARG A 113 2.79 11.25 1.74
N SER A 114 2.09 10.47 2.56
CA SER A 114 2.64 9.26 3.16
C SER A 114 3.01 8.22 2.10
N ALA A 115 2.14 7.99 1.10
CA ALA A 115 2.38 7.05 0.02
C ALA A 115 3.54 7.49 -0.89
N ILE A 116 3.56 8.76 -1.32
CA ILE A 116 4.62 9.32 -2.19
C ILE A 116 5.99 9.28 -1.50
N ARG A 117 6.08 9.71 -0.24
CA ARG A 117 7.36 9.71 0.49
C ARG A 117 8.01 8.33 0.49
N ARG A 118 7.24 7.28 0.63
CA ARG A 118 7.72 5.90 0.64
C ARG A 118 8.10 5.40 -0.75
N ALA A 119 7.29 5.74 -1.77
CA ALA A 119 7.62 5.40 -3.16
C ALA A 119 8.95 6.03 -3.60
N HIS A 120 9.21 7.29 -3.21
CA HIS A 120 10.46 7.97 -3.51
C HIS A 120 11.65 7.46 -2.68
N ALA A 121 11.45 6.99 -1.45
CA ALA A 121 12.50 6.32 -0.68
C ALA A 121 12.96 5.02 -1.39
N LYS A 122 12.08 4.35 -2.13
CA LYS A 122 12.37 3.20 -2.98
C LYS A 122 13.18 3.57 -4.24
N ALA A 123 12.97 4.78 -4.79
CA ALA A 123 13.59 5.26 -6.03
C ALA A 123 14.93 5.98 -5.81
N ALA A 124 15.41 6.11 -4.57
CA ALA A 124 16.71 6.72 -4.30
C ALA A 124 17.83 5.87 -4.93
N PRO A 125 18.76 6.46 -5.72
CA PRO A 125 19.80 5.71 -6.38
C PRO A 125 20.65 4.95 -5.39
N GLU A 126 21.03 3.73 -5.77
CA GLU A 126 21.98 2.88 -5.07
C GLU A 126 23.16 3.73 -4.56
N ARG A 127 23.24 3.96 -3.27
CA ARG A 127 24.52 4.39 -2.67
C ARG A 127 25.45 3.19 -2.82
N GLY A 128 26.56 3.46 -3.49
CA GLY A 128 27.54 2.52 -3.97
C GLY A 128 27.81 1.35 -3.02
N ASP A 129 28.13 0.22 -3.64
CA ASP A 129 28.70 -0.96 -3.00
C ASP A 129 29.83 -0.54 -2.07
N ASP A 130 29.57 -0.54 -0.76
CA ASP A 130 30.57 -0.71 0.28
C ASP A 130 29.96 -0.35 1.67
N GLU A 131 29.18 -1.28 2.21
CA GLU A 131 29.14 -1.76 3.59
C GLU A 131 28.00 -2.75 3.79
N PRO A 132 28.26 -4.02 4.06
CA PRO A 132 27.24 -4.98 4.45
C PRO A 132 26.95 -4.84 5.94
N GLY A 133 26.06 -3.95 6.31
CA GLY A 133 25.79 -3.84 7.73
C GLY A 133 24.80 -2.77 8.11
N ASN A 134 23.57 -2.97 7.95
CA ASN A 134 22.43 -2.53 8.76
C ASN A 134 21.07 -2.61 8.08
N ASP A 135 21.04 -2.86 6.76
CA ASP A 135 19.81 -2.82 5.96
C ASP A 135 19.21 -4.21 5.70
N THR A 136 19.89 -5.28 6.13
CA THR A 136 19.36 -6.64 5.96
C THR A 136 18.80 -7.16 7.28
N LEU A 137 17.51 -7.50 7.25
CA LEU A 137 16.79 -8.14 8.33
C LEU A 137 16.63 -9.62 7.99
N GLN A 138 16.82 -10.51 8.98
CA GLN A 138 16.66 -11.95 8.78
C GLN A 138 15.98 -12.56 10.01
N ALA A 139 14.90 -13.29 9.80
CA ALA A 139 14.21 -14.06 10.84
C ALA A 139 13.27 -15.09 10.19
N SER A 140 13.11 -16.25 10.81
CA SER A 140 12.16 -17.31 10.43
C SER A 140 12.14 -17.64 8.93
N GLY A 141 13.31 -17.74 8.29
CA GLY A 141 13.43 -18.06 6.86
C GLY A 141 13.09 -16.90 5.91
N VAL A 142 12.80 -15.71 6.45
CA VAL A 142 12.58 -14.48 5.67
C VAL A 142 13.82 -13.61 5.75
N THR A 143 14.30 -13.17 4.58
CA THR A 143 15.40 -12.19 4.48
C THR A 143 14.87 -10.96 3.75
N MET A 144 15.10 -9.78 4.32
CA MET A 144 14.63 -8.50 3.81
C MET A 144 15.79 -7.53 3.70
N ASP A 145 16.10 -7.09 2.49
CA ASP A 145 17.03 -6.00 2.19
C ASP A 145 16.23 -4.70 2.07
N THR A 146 16.28 -3.88 3.09
CA THR A 146 15.48 -2.65 3.15
C THR A 146 16.03 -1.57 2.23
N GLY A 147 17.35 -1.55 1.99
CA GLY A 147 18.00 -0.61 1.07
C GLY A 147 17.66 -0.90 -0.39
N ARG A 148 17.65 -2.18 -0.79
CA ARG A 148 17.29 -2.62 -2.14
C ARG A 148 15.82 -2.95 -2.33
N HIS A 149 15.00 -2.79 -1.31
CA HIS A 149 13.57 -3.12 -1.29
C HIS A 149 13.27 -4.54 -1.78
N ARG A 150 14.07 -5.51 -1.34
CA ARG A 150 14.00 -6.91 -1.76
C ARG A 150 13.64 -7.80 -0.59
N VAL A 151 12.77 -8.78 -0.85
CA VAL A 151 12.40 -9.81 0.12
C VAL A 151 12.62 -11.17 -0.50
N THR A 152 13.21 -12.08 0.27
CA THR A 152 13.29 -13.51 -0.05
C THR A 152 12.69 -14.34 1.08
N VAL A 153 11.98 -15.37 0.71
CA VAL A 153 11.37 -16.33 1.65
C VAL A 153 11.90 -17.71 1.28
N ASP A 154 12.58 -18.36 2.21
CA ASP A 154 13.24 -19.67 1.99
C ASP A 154 14.14 -19.67 0.73
N GLY A 155 14.81 -18.53 0.46
CA GLY A 155 15.69 -18.34 -0.69
C GLY A 155 14.98 -17.92 -2.00
N CYS A 156 13.66 -17.92 -2.05
CA CYS A 156 12.89 -17.48 -3.23
C CYS A 156 12.51 -16.01 -3.12
N GLN A 157 12.73 -15.22 -4.18
CA GLN A 157 12.35 -13.81 -4.19
C GLN A 157 10.83 -13.66 -4.24
N VAL A 158 10.30 -12.75 -3.40
CA VAL A 158 8.88 -12.43 -3.28
C VAL A 158 8.65 -10.94 -3.52
N SER A 159 7.70 -10.60 -4.39
CA SER A 159 7.30 -9.20 -4.60
C SER A 159 6.23 -8.80 -3.58
N LEU A 160 6.48 -7.68 -2.91
CA LEU A 160 5.56 -7.09 -1.94
C LEU A 160 5.19 -5.67 -2.37
N PRO A 161 3.89 -5.33 -2.49
CA PRO A 161 3.45 -3.95 -2.56
C PRO A 161 3.96 -3.14 -1.38
N LEU A 162 4.04 -1.81 -1.57
CA LEU A 162 4.70 -0.92 -0.64
C LEU A 162 4.25 -1.09 0.82
N LYS A 163 2.94 -1.19 1.05
CA LYS A 163 2.41 -1.32 2.42
C LYS A 163 2.68 -2.68 3.06
N GLU A 164 2.74 -3.74 2.26
CA GLU A 164 3.13 -5.06 2.76
C GLU A 164 4.61 -5.10 3.12
N PHE A 165 5.45 -4.44 2.30
CA PHE A 165 6.87 -4.29 2.58
C PHE A 165 7.11 -3.50 3.88
N ASP A 166 6.49 -2.32 4.03
CA ASP A 166 6.58 -1.50 5.25
C ASP A 166 6.13 -2.28 6.49
N LEU A 167 5.02 -3.03 6.37
CA LEU A 167 4.49 -3.83 7.46
C LEU A 167 5.45 -4.95 7.87
N LEU A 168 6.01 -5.65 6.88
CA LEU A 168 7.00 -6.70 7.12
C LEU A 168 8.26 -6.12 7.76
N GLU A 169 8.76 -4.98 7.29
CA GLU A 169 9.93 -4.31 7.87
C GLU A 169 9.71 -3.99 9.35
N VAL A 170 8.59 -3.35 9.69
CA VAL A 170 8.25 -3.03 11.08
C VAL A 170 8.18 -4.27 11.94
N LEU A 171 7.58 -5.34 11.44
CA LEU A 171 7.44 -6.61 12.15
C LEU A 171 8.80 -7.29 12.36
N MET A 172 9.64 -7.37 11.33
CA MET A 172 10.96 -8.01 11.40
C MET A 172 11.95 -7.22 12.27
N ARG A 173 11.94 -5.87 12.22
CA ARG A 173 12.75 -5.04 13.14
C ARG A 173 12.38 -5.25 14.62
N ASN A 174 11.20 -5.75 14.88
CA ASN A 174 10.68 -6.06 16.21
C ASN A 174 10.43 -7.56 16.40
N ALA A 175 11.16 -8.43 15.68
CA ALA A 175 11.00 -9.87 15.80
C ALA A 175 11.07 -10.35 17.26
N GLY A 176 10.24 -11.30 17.64
CA GLY A 176 10.06 -11.79 19.00
C GLY A 176 9.20 -10.88 19.92
N ARG A 177 8.88 -9.65 19.51
CA ARG A 177 8.08 -8.72 20.31
C ARG A 177 6.63 -8.65 19.83
N LEU A 178 5.71 -8.55 20.78
CA LEU A 178 4.31 -8.26 20.48
C LEU A 178 4.16 -6.79 20.08
N LEU A 179 3.60 -6.55 18.90
CA LEU A 179 3.19 -5.22 18.44
C LEU A 179 1.68 -5.11 18.47
N THR A 180 1.17 -4.08 19.13
CA THR A 180 -0.26 -3.81 19.14
C THR A 180 -0.76 -3.32 17.79
N ARG A 181 -2.04 -3.55 17.49
CA ARG A 181 -2.69 -3.07 16.25
C ARG A 181 -2.47 -1.58 16.02
N ARG A 182 -2.60 -0.77 17.07
CA ARG A 182 -2.40 0.68 17.00
C ARG A 182 -0.95 1.06 16.69
N GLN A 183 0.03 0.37 17.26
CA GLN A 183 1.44 0.61 16.93
C GLN A 183 1.71 0.31 15.46
N LEU A 184 1.24 -0.83 14.94
CA LEU A 184 1.40 -1.20 13.54
C LEU A 184 0.75 -0.18 12.60
N LEU A 185 -0.50 0.22 12.89
CA LEU A 185 -1.18 1.26 12.10
C LEU A 185 -0.41 2.59 12.11
N ASN A 186 0.01 3.06 13.28
CA ASN A 186 0.74 4.32 13.39
C ASN A 186 2.09 4.28 12.65
N TRP A 187 2.82 3.18 12.73
CA TRP A 187 4.14 3.08 12.12
C TRP A 187 4.08 2.86 10.61
N VAL A 188 3.07 2.15 10.12
CA VAL A 188 2.92 1.82 8.68
C VAL A 188 2.05 2.83 7.93
N TRP A 189 1.01 3.40 8.53
CA TRP A 189 0.11 4.36 7.87
C TRP A 189 0.29 5.80 8.39
N GLY A 190 0.91 5.99 9.55
CA GLY A 190 1.18 7.28 10.16
C GLY A 190 0.33 7.53 11.41
N SER A 191 0.80 8.45 12.29
CA SER A 191 0.13 8.78 13.57
C SER A 191 -1.28 9.34 13.40
N ASP A 192 -1.54 9.97 12.27
CA ASP A 192 -2.82 10.63 11.96
C ASP A 192 -3.79 9.71 11.18
N TYR A 193 -3.49 8.39 11.17
CA TYR A 193 -4.34 7.43 10.49
C TYR A 193 -5.68 7.27 11.22
N VAL A 194 -6.76 7.71 10.56
CA VAL A 194 -8.15 7.66 11.06
C VAL A 194 -8.93 6.46 10.47
N GLY A 195 -8.25 5.60 9.70
CA GLY A 195 -8.88 4.45 9.04
C GLY A 195 -9.22 3.30 9.99
N ASP A 196 -10.02 2.35 9.49
CA ASP A 196 -10.42 1.14 10.22
C ASP A 196 -9.22 0.20 10.46
N THR A 197 -9.23 -0.49 11.58
CA THR A 197 -8.26 -1.55 11.91
C THR A 197 -8.30 -2.73 10.93
N LYS A 198 -9.35 -2.86 10.12
CA LYS A 198 -9.50 -3.87 9.06
C LYS A 198 -8.44 -3.77 7.97
N THR A 199 -7.98 -2.55 7.66
CA THR A 199 -6.85 -2.36 6.75
C THR A 199 -5.65 -3.20 7.17
N LEU A 200 -5.31 -3.17 8.46
CA LEU A 200 -4.21 -3.97 8.99
C LEU A 200 -4.48 -5.47 8.82
N ASP A 201 -5.70 -5.95 9.10
CA ASP A 201 -6.02 -7.38 9.02
C ASP A 201 -5.90 -7.92 7.59
N VAL A 202 -6.36 -7.15 6.61
CA VAL A 202 -6.24 -7.52 5.20
C VAL A 202 -4.76 -7.59 4.79
N HIS A 203 -3.94 -6.60 5.15
CA HIS A 203 -2.50 -6.61 4.82
C HIS A 203 -1.76 -7.74 5.56
N ILE A 204 -2.09 -8.05 6.81
CA ILE A 204 -1.57 -9.22 7.53
C ILE A 204 -1.92 -10.52 6.80
N ARG A 205 -3.16 -10.67 6.33
CA ARG A 205 -3.59 -11.85 5.58
C ARG A 205 -2.80 -11.99 4.28
N ARG A 206 -2.73 -10.94 3.47
CA ARG A 206 -1.99 -10.92 2.20
C ARG A 206 -0.50 -11.19 2.41
N LEU A 207 0.09 -10.62 3.46
CA LEU A 207 1.47 -10.86 3.81
C LEU A 207 1.70 -12.35 4.16
N ARG A 208 0.81 -12.96 4.95
CA ARG A 208 0.87 -14.40 5.25
C ARG A 208 0.77 -15.27 3.99
N GLU A 209 -0.08 -14.93 3.05
CA GLU A 209 -0.21 -15.66 1.77
C GLU A 209 1.12 -15.71 1.00
N LYS A 210 2.02 -14.75 1.24
CA LYS A 210 3.32 -14.64 0.56
C LYS A 210 4.50 -15.17 1.37
N ILE A 211 4.44 -15.09 2.71
CA ILE A 211 5.59 -15.44 3.55
C ILE A 211 5.42 -16.74 4.35
N GLU A 212 4.21 -17.24 4.55
CA GLU A 212 3.97 -18.44 5.34
C GLU A 212 4.00 -19.71 4.48
N PRO A 213 4.54 -20.83 4.98
CA PRO A 213 4.37 -22.11 4.31
C PRO A 213 2.89 -22.54 4.23
N ASN A 214 2.11 -22.21 5.26
CA ASN A 214 0.66 -22.41 5.30
C ASN A 214 -0.02 -21.19 5.94
N PRO A 215 -0.65 -20.31 5.13
CA PRO A 215 -1.31 -19.10 5.64
C PRO A 215 -2.43 -19.35 6.67
N ALA A 216 -3.07 -20.54 6.63
CA ALA A 216 -4.14 -20.90 7.57
C ALA A 216 -3.60 -21.25 8.98
N VAL A 217 -2.32 -21.67 9.05
CA VAL A 217 -1.64 -22.00 10.30
C VAL A 217 -0.32 -21.24 10.35
N PRO A 218 -0.37 -19.91 10.57
CA PRO A 218 0.82 -19.07 10.49
C PRO A 218 1.80 -19.37 11.62
N THR A 219 3.07 -19.54 11.26
CA THR A 219 4.16 -19.82 12.18
C THR A 219 5.18 -18.69 12.26
N ARG A 220 5.31 -17.88 11.22
CA ARG A 220 6.21 -16.73 11.15
C ARG A 220 5.57 -15.46 11.68
N LEU A 221 4.34 -15.17 11.25
CA LEU A 221 3.58 -14.00 11.63
C LEU A 221 2.32 -14.41 12.41
N VAL A 222 2.46 -14.54 13.71
CA VAL A 222 1.41 -15.06 14.59
C VAL A 222 0.48 -13.98 15.12
N THR A 223 -0.79 -14.34 15.33
CA THR A 223 -1.78 -13.48 15.98
C THR A 223 -1.77 -13.74 17.50
N VAL A 224 -1.55 -12.70 18.28
CA VAL A 224 -1.78 -12.73 19.73
C VAL A 224 -3.17 -12.16 19.99
N ARG A 225 -4.13 -13.06 20.23
CA ARG A 225 -5.56 -12.72 20.32
C ARG A 225 -5.82 -11.58 21.31
N GLY A 226 -6.60 -10.59 20.86
CA GLY A 226 -6.97 -9.42 21.66
C GLY A 226 -5.87 -8.36 21.81
N LEU A 227 -4.64 -8.62 21.39
CA LEU A 227 -3.51 -7.71 21.58
C LEU A 227 -2.92 -7.21 20.25
N GLY A 228 -2.56 -8.09 19.33
CA GLY A 228 -1.90 -7.68 18.09
C GLY A 228 -1.21 -8.83 17.37
N TYR A 229 -0.03 -8.55 16.83
CA TYR A 229 0.74 -9.48 16.03
C TYR A 229 2.18 -9.56 16.51
N ARG A 230 2.83 -10.70 16.28
CA ARG A 230 4.24 -10.92 16.52
C ARG A 230 4.85 -11.66 15.33
N PHE A 231 5.98 -11.18 14.86
CA PHE A 231 6.85 -11.91 13.96
C PHE A 231 7.80 -12.77 14.81
N GLU A 232 7.86 -14.06 14.55
CA GLU A 232 8.71 -14.94 15.36
C GLU A 232 10.19 -14.70 15.02
N ALA A 233 11.01 -14.59 16.06
CA ALA A 233 12.46 -14.69 15.94
C ALA A 233 12.79 -16.18 15.99
N ASP A 234 13.57 -16.71 15.11
CA ASP A 234 13.96 -18.13 14.99
C ASP A 234 13.91 -18.91 16.29
#